data_5fa8b13f9d2c99fce4e54f485a9605ac
#
_entry.id   5fa8b13f9d2c99fce4e54f485a9605ac
#
_cell.length_a   1.000
_cell.length_b   1.000
_cell.length_c   1.000
_cell.angle_alpha   90.00
_cell.angle_beta   90.00
_cell.angle_gamma   90.00
#
_symmetry.space_group_name_H-M   'P 1'
#
loop_
_entity.id
_entity.type
_entity.pdbx_description
1 polymer ?
#
loop_
_entity_poly.entity_id
_entity_poly.type
_entity_poly.pdbx_seq_one_letter_code
_entity_poly.pdbx_strand_id
1 'polypeptide(L)'
;MDVRMRRARRADDDVMWRATLQTVWDDIPADERVRLNRDKWEAHFRKKIEPYMAGDRTERWIAETADHELLGYVILGEGGFITPEAQGFIYDVWVAPDRRGKGVGKFLVEWASDWARQRGYRKIKLEVSETNARARHVYESLGFRAERRYMGKPLE
;
A
#
# COMPACT_ATOMS: atom_id res chain seq x y z
N MET A 1 -3.73 14.89 15.77
CA MET A 1 -4.59 14.64 14.59
C MET A 1 -5.68 13.66 15.02
N ASP A 2 -6.93 14.02 14.86
CA ASP A 2 -8.06 13.15 15.22
C ASP A 2 -8.37 12.25 14.02
N VAL A 3 -7.88 11.02 14.07
CA VAL A 3 -8.04 10.03 13.00
C VAL A 3 -8.82 8.84 13.53
N ARG A 4 -9.86 8.49 12.81
CA ARG A 4 -10.63 7.26 13.06
C ARG A 4 -10.29 6.22 12.02
N MET A 5 -10.01 5.00 12.47
CA MET A 5 -9.80 3.85 11.60
C MET A 5 -11.06 2.99 11.59
N ARG A 6 -11.53 2.64 10.41
CA ARG A 6 -12.65 1.71 10.23
C ARG A 6 -12.38 0.73 9.09
N ARG A 7 -13.06 -0.38 9.10
CA ARG A 7 -13.05 -1.31 7.96
C ARG A 7 -13.60 -0.62 6.72
N ALA A 8 -12.98 -0.89 5.58
CA ALA A 8 -13.51 -0.44 4.30
C ALA A 8 -14.87 -1.09 4.01
N ARG A 9 -15.73 -0.34 3.36
CA ARG A 9 -17.06 -0.75 2.92
C ARG A 9 -17.09 -0.76 1.40
N ARG A 10 -18.15 -1.33 0.83
CA ARG A 10 -18.35 -1.32 -0.63
C ARG A 10 -18.34 0.08 -1.24
N ALA A 11 -18.84 1.07 -0.51
CA ALA A 11 -18.80 2.48 -0.94
C ALA A 11 -17.39 3.04 -1.11
N ASP A 12 -16.38 2.43 -0.48
CA ASP A 12 -14.97 2.85 -0.57
C ASP A 12 -14.25 2.24 -1.79
N ASP A 13 -14.82 1.22 -2.43
CA ASP A 13 -14.14 0.45 -3.47
C ASP A 13 -13.67 1.32 -4.64
N ASP A 14 -14.49 2.24 -5.13
CA ASP A 14 -14.14 3.09 -6.27
C ASP A 14 -12.92 3.97 -6.01
N VAL A 15 -12.83 4.59 -4.85
CA VAL A 15 -11.69 5.44 -4.49
C VAL A 15 -10.43 4.59 -4.29
N MET A 16 -10.56 3.43 -3.67
CA MET A 16 -9.43 2.53 -3.44
C MET A 16 -8.89 1.98 -4.77
N TRP A 17 -9.77 1.49 -5.66
CA TRP A 17 -9.35 1.02 -6.98
C TRP A 17 -8.66 2.11 -7.78
N ARG A 18 -9.25 3.29 -7.85
CA ARG A 18 -8.69 4.41 -8.60
C ARG A 18 -7.32 4.83 -8.08
N ALA A 19 -7.19 4.93 -6.77
CA ALA A 19 -5.94 5.30 -6.13
C ALA A 19 -4.85 4.23 -6.33
N THR A 20 -5.17 2.96 -6.13
CA THR A 20 -4.22 1.85 -6.33
C THR A 20 -3.74 1.78 -7.78
N LEU A 21 -4.65 1.84 -8.74
CA LEU A 21 -4.29 1.78 -10.16
C LEU A 21 -3.41 2.96 -10.57
N GLN A 22 -3.70 4.15 -10.09
CA GLN A 22 -2.88 5.34 -10.39
C GLN A 22 -1.48 5.22 -9.77
N THR A 23 -1.40 4.82 -8.51
CA THR A 23 -0.12 4.67 -7.82
C THR A 23 0.77 3.64 -8.50
N VAL A 24 0.23 2.47 -8.82
CA VAL A 24 1.00 1.41 -9.47
C VAL A 24 1.40 1.81 -10.89
N TRP A 25 0.52 2.46 -11.65
CA TRP A 25 0.87 2.99 -12.96
C TRP A 25 2.05 3.96 -12.90
N ASP A 26 2.04 4.87 -11.95
CA ASP A 26 3.12 5.85 -11.77
C ASP A 26 4.44 5.20 -11.33
N ASP A 27 4.37 4.07 -10.64
CA ASP A 27 5.55 3.33 -10.17
C ASP A 27 6.16 2.38 -11.22
N ILE A 28 5.46 2.13 -12.33
CA ILE A 28 6.04 1.34 -13.44
C ILE A 28 7.25 2.09 -14.01
N PRO A 29 8.42 1.44 -14.14
CA PRO A 29 9.59 2.05 -14.76
C PRO A 29 9.27 2.65 -16.12
N ALA A 30 9.86 3.81 -16.43
CA ALA A 30 9.52 4.57 -17.63
C ALA A 30 9.76 3.80 -18.94
N ASP A 31 10.81 3.00 -18.99
CA ASP A 31 11.14 2.15 -20.14
C ASP A 31 10.13 1.03 -20.40
N GLU A 32 9.48 0.56 -19.35
CA GLU A 32 8.37 -0.41 -19.45
C GLU A 32 7.05 0.30 -19.77
N ARG A 33 6.75 1.39 -19.08
CA ARG A 33 5.48 2.11 -19.21
C ARG A 33 5.23 2.65 -20.61
N VAL A 34 6.25 3.10 -21.31
CA VAL A 34 6.11 3.63 -22.69
C VAL A 34 5.62 2.58 -23.71
N ARG A 35 5.77 1.29 -23.37
CA ARG A 35 5.33 0.17 -24.22
C ARG A 35 3.92 -0.30 -23.89
N LEU A 36 3.27 0.29 -22.88
CA LEU A 36 1.97 -0.15 -22.38
C LEU A 36 0.85 0.77 -22.89
N ASN A 37 -0.27 0.14 -23.22
CA ASN A 37 -1.54 0.85 -23.35
C ASN A 37 -2.20 0.86 -21.96
N ARG A 38 -2.55 2.04 -21.45
CA ARG A 38 -3.10 2.23 -20.11
C ARG A 38 -4.32 1.35 -19.85
N ASP A 39 -5.29 1.36 -20.75
CA ASP A 39 -6.56 0.63 -20.54
C ASP A 39 -6.35 -0.88 -20.52
N LYS A 40 -5.51 -1.40 -21.41
CA LYS A 40 -5.16 -2.83 -21.45
C LYS A 40 -4.41 -3.27 -20.22
N TRP A 41 -3.45 -2.47 -19.77
CA TRP A 41 -2.71 -2.71 -18.54
C TRP A 41 -3.65 -2.72 -17.33
N GLU A 42 -4.52 -1.74 -17.23
CA GLU A 42 -5.47 -1.61 -16.11
C GLU A 42 -6.38 -2.84 -16.02
N ALA A 43 -6.94 -3.28 -17.15
CA ALA A 43 -7.78 -4.49 -17.20
C ALA A 43 -7.00 -5.74 -16.77
N HIS A 44 -5.74 -5.87 -17.19
CA HIS A 44 -4.87 -6.98 -16.80
C HIS A 44 -4.53 -6.93 -15.31
N PHE A 45 -4.12 -5.78 -14.82
CA PHE A 45 -3.68 -5.61 -13.43
C PHE A 45 -4.83 -5.79 -12.44
N ARG A 46 -6.03 -5.30 -12.76
CA ARG A 46 -7.24 -5.52 -11.94
C ARG A 46 -7.46 -6.99 -11.61
N LYS A 47 -7.35 -7.86 -12.61
CA LYS A 47 -7.51 -9.31 -12.40
C LYS A 47 -6.47 -9.89 -11.45
N LYS A 48 -5.24 -9.37 -11.48
CA LYS A 48 -4.14 -9.85 -10.64
C LYS A 48 -4.32 -9.47 -9.17
N ILE A 49 -4.84 -8.29 -8.88
CA ILE A 49 -4.94 -7.78 -7.51
C ILE A 49 -6.35 -7.87 -6.92
N GLU A 50 -7.34 -8.35 -7.68
CA GLU A 50 -8.71 -8.47 -7.20
C GLU A 50 -8.84 -9.16 -5.83
N PRO A 51 -8.17 -10.30 -5.55
CA PRO A 51 -8.25 -10.95 -4.23
C PRO A 51 -7.81 -10.05 -3.08
N TYR A 52 -6.85 -9.17 -3.32
CA TYR A 52 -6.37 -8.20 -2.31
C TYR A 52 -7.34 -7.04 -2.14
N MET A 53 -7.93 -6.57 -3.23
CA MET A 53 -8.89 -5.46 -3.22
C MET A 53 -10.27 -5.90 -2.73
N ALA A 54 -10.67 -7.13 -2.98
CA ALA A 54 -11.92 -7.70 -2.47
C ALA A 54 -11.87 -8.03 -0.97
N GLY A 55 -10.66 -8.08 -0.41
CA GLY A 55 -10.46 -8.40 1.01
C GLY A 55 -10.51 -9.89 1.33
N ASP A 56 -10.40 -10.78 0.34
CA ASP A 56 -10.42 -12.24 0.55
C ASP A 56 -9.18 -12.73 1.31
N ARG A 57 -8.05 -12.05 1.12
CA ARG A 57 -6.75 -12.37 1.75
C ARG A 57 -6.20 -11.25 2.59
N THR A 58 -6.92 -10.14 2.66
CA THR A 58 -6.45 -8.90 3.27
C THR A 58 -7.53 -8.27 4.12
N GLU A 59 -7.11 -7.36 4.96
CA GLU A 59 -7.98 -6.41 5.63
C GLU A 59 -7.76 -5.04 5.02
N ARG A 60 -8.86 -4.36 4.70
CA ARG A 60 -8.84 -3.02 4.14
C ARG A 60 -9.38 -2.04 5.17
N TRP A 61 -8.61 -1.02 5.46
CA TRP A 61 -8.92 -0.05 6.49
C TRP A 61 -8.86 1.37 5.95
N ILE A 62 -9.88 2.15 6.30
CA ILE A 62 -10.00 3.57 5.96
C ILE A 62 -9.63 4.42 7.16
N ALA A 63 -8.82 5.44 6.92
CA ALA A 63 -8.58 6.52 7.85
C ALA A 63 -9.46 7.71 7.48
N GLU A 64 -10.24 8.21 8.41
CA GLU A 64 -11.13 9.35 8.21
C GLU A 64 -11.08 10.31 9.42
N THR A 65 -11.54 11.54 9.20
CA THR A 65 -11.76 12.50 10.29
C THR A 65 -13.02 12.15 11.09
N ALA A 66 -13.25 12.86 12.19
CA ALA A 66 -14.50 12.75 12.95
C ALA A 66 -15.74 13.07 12.11
N ASP A 67 -15.59 13.93 11.10
CA ASP A 67 -16.66 14.32 10.16
C ASP A 67 -16.72 13.40 8.92
N HIS A 68 -16.07 12.25 8.98
CA HIS A 68 -16.04 11.25 7.91
C HIS A 68 -15.35 11.68 6.60
N GLU A 69 -14.48 12.68 6.65
CA GLU A 69 -13.65 13.04 5.50
C GLU A 69 -12.51 12.03 5.33
N LEU A 70 -12.31 11.53 4.13
CA LEU A 70 -11.26 10.56 3.80
C LEU A 70 -9.86 11.17 3.96
N LEU A 71 -9.04 10.54 4.77
CA LEU A 71 -7.63 10.88 4.94
C LEU A 71 -6.71 9.97 4.13
N GLY A 72 -7.06 8.69 4.06
CA GLY A 72 -6.29 7.67 3.38
C GLY A 72 -6.77 6.26 3.68
N TYR A 73 -6.01 5.27 3.24
CA TYR A 73 -6.32 3.88 3.54
C TYR A 73 -5.04 3.04 3.65
N VAL A 74 -5.21 1.86 4.22
CA VAL A 74 -4.19 0.81 4.26
C VAL A 74 -4.81 -0.55 3.99
N ILE A 75 -4.10 -1.37 3.21
CA ILE A 75 -4.46 -2.76 2.92
C ILE A 75 -3.40 -3.64 3.58
N LEU A 76 -3.82 -4.49 4.48
CA LEU A 76 -2.96 -5.31 5.32
C LEU A 76 -3.30 -6.79 5.17
N GLY A 77 -2.32 -7.63 5.36
CA GLY A 77 -2.52 -9.06 5.38
C GLY A 77 -1.29 -9.80 5.89
N GLU A 78 -1.29 -11.09 5.66
CA GLU A 78 -0.16 -11.95 5.94
C GLU A 78 0.75 -12.02 4.73
N GLY A 79 2.05 -11.95 4.94
CA GLY A 79 3.07 -12.11 3.93
C GLY A 79 4.20 -13.01 4.43
N GLY A 80 5.23 -13.17 3.59
CA GLY A 80 6.39 -13.98 3.93
C GLY A 80 6.18 -15.45 3.57
N PHE A 81 6.95 -15.92 2.58
CA PHE A 81 6.97 -17.32 2.17
C PHE A 81 8.39 -17.93 2.21
N ILE A 82 9.39 -17.09 2.47
CA ILE A 82 10.81 -17.52 2.45
C ILE A 82 11.17 -18.22 3.76
N THR A 83 10.58 -17.79 4.85
CA THR A 83 10.72 -18.43 6.15
C THR A 83 9.38 -19.06 6.55
N PRO A 84 9.38 -20.08 7.41
CA PRO A 84 8.14 -20.68 7.89
C PRO A 84 7.33 -19.76 8.82
N GLU A 85 7.93 -18.68 9.31
CA GLU A 85 7.26 -17.75 10.21
C GLU A 85 6.39 -16.77 9.41
N ALA A 86 5.10 -16.74 9.73
CA ALA A 86 4.18 -15.77 9.18
C ALA A 86 4.53 -14.35 9.63
N GLN A 87 4.39 -13.39 8.72
CA GLN A 87 4.71 -11.98 8.95
C GLN A 87 3.55 -11.10 8.50
N GLY A 88 3.38 -9.96 9.13
CA GLY A 88 2.46 -8.93 8.62
C GLY A 88 3.01 -8.32 7.33
N PHE A 89 2.10 -7.90 6.47
CA PHE A 89 2.46 -7.25 5.21
C PHE A 89 1.52 -6.07 4.92
N ILE A 90 2.10 -4.93 4.57
CA ILE A 90 1.37 -3.79 4.04
C ILE A 90 1.36 -3.91 2.52
N TYR A 91 0.19 -4.25 1.97
CA TYR A 91 0.02 -4.40 0.52
C TYR A 91 -0.16 -3.07 -0.19
N ASP A 92 -0.80 -2.11 0.48
CA ASP A 92 -0.97 -0.76 -0.05
C ASP A 92 -1.18 0.21 1.12
N VAL A 93 -0.63 1.40 0.97
CA VAL A 93 -0.88 2.54 1.85
C VAL A 93 -0.98 3.80 1.00
N TRP A 94 -2.08 4.51 1.15
CA TRP A 94 -2.35 5.69 0.36
C TRP A 94 -2.88 6.83 1.23
N VAL A 95 -2.47 8.03 0.90
CA VAL A 95 -2.92 9.27 1.56
C VAL A 95 -3.58 10.16 0.51
N ALA A 96 -4.76 10.67 0.83
CA ALA A 96 -5.47 11.59 -0.04
C ALA A 96 -4.58 12.79 -0.39
N PRO A 97 -4.55 13.23 -1.66
CA PRO A 97 -3.59 14.24 -2.14
C PRO A 97 -3.56 15.52 -1.31
N ASP A 98 -4.72 16.04 -0.89
CA ASP A 98 -4.87 17.24 -0.07
C ASP A 98 -4.48 17.02 1.41
N ARG A 99 -4.25 15.80 1.82
CA ARG A 99 -3.87 15.40 3.18
C ARG A 99 -2.40 15.01 3.31
N ARG A 100 -1.65 15.03 2.22
CA ARG A 100 -0.22 14.69 2.21
C ARG A 100 0.61 15.75 2.94
N GLY A 101 1.75 15.33 3.51
CA GLY A 101 2.64 16.20 4.26
C GLY A 101 2.14 16.60 5.65
N LYS A 102 1.06 15.99 6.13
CA LYS A 102 0.42 16.28 7.42
C LYS A 102 0.51 15.12 8.43
N GLY A 103 1.37 14.14 8.16
CA GLY A 103 1.61 13.01 9.06
C GLY A 103 0.64 11.83 8.92
N VAL A 104 -0.31 11.87 7.98
CA VAL A 104 -1.29 10.78 7.78
C VAL A 104 -0.60 9.48 7.38
N GLY A 105 0.36 9.53 6.46
CA GLY A 105 1.09 8.33 6.03
C GLY A 105 1.86 7.68 7.17
N LYS A 106 2.54 8.49 7.98
CA LYS A 106 3.23 8.01 9.19
C LYS A 106 2.26 7.33 10.15
N PHE A 107 1.14 7.97 10.42
CA PHE A 107 0.09 7.41 11.26
C PHE A 107 -0.40 6.05 10.77
N LEU A 108 -0.69 5.94 9.46
CA LEU A 108 -1.18 4.68 8.86
C LEU A 108 -0.17 3.54 9.03
N VAL A 109 1.11 3.81 8.83
CA VAL A 109 2.17 2.80 8.96
C VAL A 109 2.41 2.41 10.42
N GLU A 110 2.36 3.35 11.35
CA GLU A 110 2.42 3.05 12.79
C GLU A 110 1.21 2.22 13.22
N TRP A 111 0.02 2.61 12.79
CA TRP A 111 -1.20 1.84 13.04
C TRP A 111 -1.12 0.41 12.48
N ALA A 112 -0.58 0.24 11.26
CA ALA A 112 -0.35 -1.06 10.67
C ALA A 112 0.64 -1.91 11.48
N SER A 113 1.66 -1.28 12.05
CA SER A 113 2.62 -1.95 12.92
C SER A 113 1.96 -2.45 14.22
N ASP A 114 1.07 -1.67 14.80
CA ASP A 114 0.30 -2.07 15.99
C ASP A 114 -0.70 -3.19 15.65
N TRP A 115 -1.35 -3.09 14.49
CA TRP A 115 -2.19 -4.17 13.96
C TRP A 115 -1.41 -5.50 13.88
N ALA A 116 -0.19 -5.47 13.37
CA ALA A 116 0.66 -6.65 13.25
C ALA A 116 1.07 -7.21 14.62
N ARG A 117 1.43 -6.33 15.56
CA ARG A 117 1.77 -6.74 16.95
C ARG A 117 0.60 -7.42 17.64
N GLN A 118 -0.61 -6.88 17.51
CA GLN A 118 -1.82 -7.45 18.10
C GLN A 118 -2.14 -8.84 17.56
N ARG A 119 -1.69 -9.18 16.35
CA ARG A 119 -1.85 -10.51 15.75
C ARG A 119 -0.69 -11.46 16.04
N GLY A 120 0.28 -11.02 16.83
CA GLY A 120 1.43 -11.83 17.22
C GLY A 120 2.52 -11.95 16.16
N TYR A 121 2.46 -11.16 15.10
CA TYR A 121 3.55 -11.10 14.12
C TYR A 121 4.77 -10.40 14.73
N ARG A 122 5.94 -11.00 14.54
CA ARG A 122 7.21 -10.43 15.00
C ARG A 122 7.76 -9.38 14.04
N LYS A 123 7.25 -9.35 12.81
CA LYS A 123 7.73 -8.47 11.75
C LYS A 123 6.60 -8.06 10.84
N ILE A 124 6.68 -6.85 10.34
CA ILE A 124 5.83 -6.34 9.27
C ILE A 124 6.71 -5.89 8.12
N LYS A 125 6.31 -6.21 6.90
CA LYS A 125 7.04 -5.90 5.68
C LYS A 125 6.19 -5.09 4.72
N LEU A 126 6.84 -4.44 3.79
CA LEU A 126 6.23 -3.76 2.66
C LEU A 126 7.21 -3.76 1.47
N GLU A 127 6.68 -3.45 0.31
CA GLU A 127 7.48 -3.12 -0.87
C GLU A 127 7.27 -1.65 -1.23
N VAL A 128 8.31 -1.01 -1.70
CA VAL A 128 8.28 0.37 -2.15
C VAL A 128 9.16 0.54 -3.39
N SER A 129 8.66 1.31 -4.36
CA SER A 129 9.44 1.64 -5.56
C SER A 129 10.70 2.42 -5.18
N GLU A 130 11.82 2.06 -5.80
CA GLU A 130 13.11 2.75 -5.58
C GLU A 130 13.03 4.24 -5.89
N THR A 131 12.19 4.63 -6.84
CA THR A 131 11.99 6.04 -7.23
C THR A 131 11.09 6.82 -6.28
N ASN A 132 10.36 6.15 -5.39
CA ASN A 132 9.49 6.79 -4.40
C ASN A 132 10.27 7.20 -3.14
N ALA A 133 11.13 8.20 -3.29
CA ALA A 133 12.02 8.68 -2.22
C ALA A 133 11.24 9.17 -0.99
N ARG A 134 10.08 9.80 -1.20
CA ARG A 134 9.23 10.30 -0.12
C ARG A 134 8.70 9.18 0.76
N ALA A 135 8.16 8.13 0.17
CA ALA A 135 7.66 6.98 0.90
C ALA A 135 8.80 6.24 1.60
N ARG A 136 9.94 6.03 0.93
CA ARG A 136 11.12 5.41 1.54
C ARG A 136 11.58 6.16 2.78
N HIS A 137 11.62 7.49 2.72
CA HIS A 137 12.01 8.32 3.86
C HIS A 137 11.06 8.13 5.06
N VAL A 138 9.76 8.08 4.82
CA VAL A 138 8.77 7.81 5.88
C VAL A 138 9.00 6.43 6.50
N TYR A 139 9.15 5.39 5.68
CA TYR A 139 9.36 4.03 6.18
C TYR A 139 10.67 3.90 6.97
N GLU A 140 11.76 4.43 6.46
CA GLU A 140 13.05 4.42 7.16
C GLU A 140 12.98 5.17 8.50
N SER A 141 12.27 6.29 8.55
CA SER A 141 12.06 7.05 9.79
C SER A 141 11.27 6.27 10.86
N LEU A 142 10.50 5.26 10.43
CA LEU A 142 9.73 4.37 11.30
C LEU A 142 10.43 3.04 11.60
N GLY A 143 11.70 2.89 11.21
CA GLY A 143 12.51 1.73 11.51
C GLY A 143 12.47 0.62 10.45
N PHE A 144 11.83 0.84 9.31
CA PHE A 144 11.93 -0.09 8.19
C PHE A 144 13.32 -0.01 7.57
N ARG A 145 13.85 -1.17 7.18
CA ARG A 145 15.15 -1.29 6.52
C ARG A 145 15.00 -2.08 5.24
N ALA A 146 15.74 -1.70 4.22
CA ALA A 146 15.78 -2.47 2.98
C ALA A 146 16.37 -3.87 3.25
N GLU A 147 15.64 -4.91 2.84
CA GLU A 147 16.06 -6.30 3.01
C GLU A 147 16.39 -6.95 1.67
N ARG A 148 15.79 -6.49 0.60
CA ARG A 148 15.93 -7.06 -0.73
C ARG A 148 15.83 -5.96 -1.79
N ARG A 149 16.61 -6.09 -2.85
CA ARG A 149 16.48 -5.23 -4.03
C ARG A 149 15.92 -6.03 -5.19
N TYR A 150 14.94 -5.48 -5.85
CA TYR A 150 14.40 -5.97 -7.11
C TYR A 150 15.03 -5.17 -8.25
N MET A 151 15.77 -5.84 -9.13
CA MET A 151 16.62 -5.18 -10.13
C MET A 151 16.20 -5.61 -11.52
N GLY A 152 16.14 -4.67 -12.45
CA GLY A 152 15.85 -4.92 -13.85
C GLY A 152 16.98 -4.43 -14.75
N LYS A 153 17.12 -5.09 -15.90
CA LYS A 153 18.04 -4.68 -16.96
C LYS A 153 17.30 -4.72 -18.29
N PRO A 154 17.18 -3.60 -19.02
CA PRO A 154 16.64 -3.63 -20.37
C PRO A 154 17.49 -4.52 -21.27
N LEU A 155 16.83 -5.32 -22.09
CA LEU A 155 17.49 -6.17 -23.11
C LEU A 155 17.08 -5.65 -24.48
N GLU A 156 18.00 -5.09 -25.18
CA GLU A 156 17.79 -4.50 -26.51
C GLU A 156 18.26 -5.40 -27.63
#